data_2cdf68e24574d755b0465217b97818a5
#
_entry.id   2cdf68e24574d755b0465217b97818a5
#
_cell.length_a   1.000
_cell.length_b   1.000
_cell.length_c   1.000
_cell.angle_alpha   90.00
_cell.angle_beta   90.00
_cell.angle_gamma   90.00
#
_symmetry.space_group_name_H-M   'P 1'
#
loop_
_entity.id
_entity.type
_entity.pdbx_description
1 polymer ?
#
loop_
_entity_poly.entity_id
_entity_poly.type
_entity_poly.pdbx_seq_one_letter_code
_entity_poly.pdbx_strand_id
1 'polypeptide(L)'
;VEALGKGGDFAAAAREFSADVQSGAIGGDLGMMDPQTLAPQFAEAIKGLGVGAVKAVTTPEATFILKVTGKKGESEKVQLGVINYTVEASEPTRNQVYGEANRFATAAVSQAGGFERAVNEGALAKRVATVQPNDRTVGGMQQSRELARWAFNGEVGDVSEVKEFGNNFVVAVIT
;
A
#
# COMPACT_ATOMS: atom_id res chain seq x y z
N VAL A 1 -14.80 0.51 12.84
CA VAL A 1 -16.07 0.88 12.16
C VAL A 1 -17.27 0.62 13.06
N GLU A 2 -17.43 -0.61 13.59
CA GLU A 2 -18.61 -0.96 14.39
C GLU A 2 -18.80 -0.07 15.63
N ALA A 3 -17.74 0.18 16.41
CA ALA A 3 -17.78 1.06 17.57
C ALA A 3 -18.16 2.51 17.19
N LEU A 4 -17.65 3.00 16.06
CA LEU A 4 -17.96 4.35 15.55
C LEU A 4 -19.41 4.46 15.06
N GLY A 5 -19.95 3.39 14.46
CA GLY A 5 -21.35 3.31 14.04
C GLY A 5 -22.33 3.27 15.21
N LYS A 6 -21.89 2.83 16.41
CA LYS A 6 -22.65 2.80 17.66
C LYS A 6 -22.51 4.06 18.52
N GLY A 7 -21.99 5.17 17.96
CA GLY A 7 -21.86 6.45 18.65
C GLY A 7 -20.48 6.74 19.24
N GLY A 8 -19.45 5.95 18.86
CA GLY A 8 -18.07 6.22 19.23
C GLY A 8 -17.59 7.59 18.75
N ASP A 9 -16.61 8.18 19.46
CA ASP A 9 -16.03 9.47 19.11
C ASP A 9 -15.16 9.36 17.85
N PHE A 10 -15.75 9.75 16.72
CA PHE A 10 -15.08 9.71 15.41
C PHE A 10 -13.88 10.66 15.36
N ALA A 11 -13.98 11.84 15.97
CA ALA A 11 -12.92 12.82 15.94
C ALA A 11 -11.70 12.38 16.77
N ALA A 12 -11.92 11.74 17.91
CA ALA A 12 -10.84 11.13 18.69
C ALA A 12 -10.16 10.02 17.90
N ALA A 13 -10.94 9.13 17.30
CA ALA A 13 -10.40 8.05 16.46
C ALA A 13 -9.64 8.59 15.24
N ALA A 14 -10.10 9.67 14.62
CA ALA A 14 -9.39 10.30 13.52
C ALA A 14 -8.03 10.85 13.96
N ARG A 15 -7.94 11.50 15.12
CA ARG A 15 -6.67 12.02 15.66
C ARG A 15 -5.68 10.91 16.01
N GLU A 16 -6.18 9.77 16.47
CA GLU A 16 -5.34 8.66 16.95
C GLU A 16 -4.88 7.75 15.82
N PHE A 17 -5.76 7.46 14.84
CA PHE A 17 -5.53 6.39 13.88
C PHE A 17 -5.44 6.84 12.43
N SER A 18 -5.74 8.12 12.09
CA SER A 18 -5.68 8.55 10.68
C SER A 18 -4.24 8.66 10.19
N ALA A 19 -3.95 7.99 9.08
CA ALA A 19 -2.67 8.14 8.38
C ALA A 19 -2.55 9.51 7.66
N ASP A 20 -3.67 10.17 7.36
CA ASP A 20 -3.67 11.56 6.91
C ASP A 20 -3.56 12.51 8.09
N VAL A 21 -2.35 13.00 8.32
CA VAL A 21 -2.02 13.89 9.45
C VAL A 21 -2.81 15.18 9.42
N GLN A 22 -3.10 15.72 8.23
CA GLN A 22 -3.79 17.01 8.11
C GLN A 22 -5.26 16.91 8.55
N SER A 23 -6.02 15.99 7.94
CA SER A 23 -7.41 15.79 8.33
C SER A 23 -7.54 15.12 9.70
N GLY A 24 -6.63 14.23 10.06
CA GLY A 24 -6.58 13.59 11.37
C GLY A 24 -6.47 14.60 12.52
N ALA A 25 -5.58 15.59 12.41
CA ALA A 25 -5.39 16.64 13.43
C ALA A 25 -6.67 17.43 13.75
N ILE A 26 -7.53 17.64 12.75
CA ILE A 26 -8.83 18.32 12.90
C ILE A 26 -10.00 17.35 13.12
N GLY A 27 -9.70 16.09 13.49
CA GLY A 27 -10.73 15.08 13.77
C GLY A 27 -11.39 14.49 12.52
N GLY A 28 -10.74 14.58 11.37
CA GLY A 28 -11.23 14.06 10.10
C GLY A 28 -12.31 14.93 9.43
N ASP A 29 -12.58 16.14 9.94
CA ASP A 29 -13.60 17.03 9.37
C ASP A 29 -13.10 17.70 8.08
N LEU A 30 -13.68 17.34 6.95
CA LEU A 30 -13.40 17.92 5.64
C LEU A 30 -14.32 19.10 5.28
N GLY A 31 -15.22 19.52 6.21
CA GLY A 31 -16.21 20.54 5.94
C GLY A 31 -17.34 20.08 5.02
N MET A 32 -18.13 21.05 4.56
CA MET A 32 -19.25 20.80 3.63
C MET A 32 -18.73 20.63 2.20
N MET A 33 -18.95 19.47 1.62
CA MET A 33 -18.51 19.10 0.28
C MET A 33 -19.70 18.81 -0.64
N ASP A 34 -19.53 19.11 -1.92
CA ASP A 34 -20.46 18.64 -2.95
C ASP A 34 -20.13 17.18 -3.29
N PRO A 35 -21.08 16.25 -3.21
CA PRO A 35 -20.85 14.86 -3.58
C PRO A 35 -20.30 14.64 -4.99
N GLN A 36 -20.57 15.58 -5.91
CA GLN A 36 -20.04 15.54 -7.29
C GLN A 36 -18.53 15.82 -7.35
N THR A 37 -17.96 16.45 -6.32
CA THR A 37 -16.51 16.71 -6.25
C THR A 37 -15.74 15.57 -5.58
N LEU A 38 -16.44 14.61 -5.00
CA LEU A 38 -15.83 13.43 -4.40
C LEU A 38 -15.42 12.41 -5.46
N ALA A 39 -14.38 11.62 -5.17
CA ALA A 39 -14.07 10.48 -5.99
C ALA A 39 -15.28 9.52 -6.06
N PRO A 40 -15.57 8.90 -7.22
CA PRO A 40 -16.81 8.14 -7.45
C PRO A 40 -17.09 7.08 -6.38
N GLN A 41 -16.08 6.39 -5.89
CA GLN A 41 -16.21 5.36 -4.85
C GLN A 41 -16.69 5.94 -3.51
N PHE A 42 -16.32 7.17 -3.17
CA PHE A 42 -16.75 7.83 -1.95
C PHE A 42 -18.17 8.40 -2.11
N ALA A 43 -18.46 9.01 -3.25
CA ALA A 43 -19.79 9.52 -3.57
C ALA A 43 -20.84 8.40 -3.51
N GLU A 44 -20.54 7.26 -4.12
CA GLU A 44 -21.46 6.09 -4.10
C GLU A 44 -21.58 5.50 -2.69
N ALA A 45 -20.50 5.45 -1.93
CA ALA A 45 -20.50 4.91 -0.56
C ALA A 45 -21.38 5.72 0.41
N ILE A 46 -21.48 7.03 0.23
CA ILE A 46 -22.28 7.92 1.09
C ILE A 46 -23.69 8.15 0.58
N LYS A 47 -23.99 7.72 -0.64
CA LYS A 47 -25.31 7.89 -1.27
C LYS A 47 -26.40 7.27 -0.41
N GLY A 48 -27.42 8.05 -0.11
CA GLY A 48 -28.54 7.63 0.72
C GLY A 48 -28.27 7.52 2.23
N LEU A 49 -27.03 7.68 2.69
CA LEU A 49 -26.70 7.62 4.12
C LEU A 49 -27.26 8.85 4.87
N GLY A 50 -27.80 8.61 6.07
CA GLY A 50 -28.22 9.67 7.00
C GLY A 50 -27.05 10.31 7.76
N VAL A 51 -27.30 11.49 8.38
CA VAL A 51 -26.34 12.10 9.30
C VAL A 51 -26.05 11.15 10.46
N GLY A 52 -24.77 11.00 10.82
CA GLY A 52 -24.28 10.06 11.83
C GLY A 52 -23.85 8.71 11.27
N ALA A 53 -24.26 8.35 10.05
CA ALA A 53 -23.89 7.07 9.43
C ALA A 53 -22.39 7.00 9.17
N VAL A 54 -21.80 5.80 9.40
CA VAL A 54 -20.39 5.48 9.18
C VAL A 54 -20.26 4.37 8.16
N LYS A 55 -19.36 4.53 7.19
CA LYS A 55 -19.10 3.55 6.14
C LYS A 55 -17.59 3.38 5.93
N ALA A 56 -17.13 2.15 5.75
CA ALA A 56 -15.77 1.88 5.29
C ALA A 56 -15.73 1.72 3.77
N VAL A 57 -14.70 2.26 3.14
CA VAL A 57 -14.39 2.11 1.71
C VAL A 57 -12.95 1.67 1.61
N THR A 58 -12.71 0.49 1.06
CA THR A 58 -11.37 -0.06 0.86
C THR A 58 -10.96 0.12 -0.59
N THR A 59 -9.78 0.71 -0.79
CA THR A 59 -9.09 0.81 -2.08
C THR A 59 -7.83 -0.04 -2.04
N PRO A 60 -7.12 -0.24 -3.16
CA PRO A 60 -5.84 -0.95 -3.16
C PRO A 60 -4.77 -0.31 -2.25
N GLU A 61 -4.85 1.01 -2.05
CA GLU A 61 -3.86 1.79 -1.29
C GLU A 61 -4.21 1.90 0.20
N ALA A 62 -5.52 1.95 0.55
CA ALA A 62 -5.93 2.22 1.92
C ALA A 62 -7.41 1.89 2.19
N THR A 63 -7.76 1.79 3.48
CA THR A 63 -9.14 1.77 3.93
C THR A 63 -9.53 3.14 4.49
N PHE A 64 -10.58 3.73 3.93
CA PHE A 64 -11.16 5.00 4.36
C PHE A 64 -12.42 4.73 5.20
N ILE A 65 -12.52 5.38 6.34
CA ILE A 65 -13.72 5.36 7.15
C ILE A 65 -14.39 6.73 7.01
N LEU A 66 -15.58 6.73 6.44
CA LEU A 66 -16.38 7.93 6.15
C LEU A 66 -17.50 8.05 7.17
N LYS A 67 -17.72 9.27 7.68
CA LYS A 67 -18.89 9.61 8.52
C LYS A 67 -19.60 10.82 7.92
N VAL A 68 -20.90 10.70 7.69
CA VAL A 68 -21.73 11.85 7.30
C VAL A 68 -22.03 12.65 8.55
N THR A 69 -21.44 13.83 8.69
CA THR A 69 -21.60 14.70 9.89
C THR A 69 -22.66 15.76 9.70
N GLY A 70 -23.02 16.10 8.46
CA GLY A 70 -24.06 17.09 8.16
C GLY A 70 -24.60 16.96 6.73
N LYS A 71 -25.82 17.49 6.53
CA LYS A 71 -26.45 17.70 5.21
C LYS A 71 -27.06 19.08 5.18
N LYS A 72 -26.94 19.82 4.08
CA LYS A 72 -27.48 21.19 3.96
C LYS A 72 -28.07 21.43 2.57
N GLY A 73 -29.34 21.89 2.54
CA GLY A 73 -30.01 22.46 1.37
C GLY A 73 -30.57 21.46 0.37
N GLU A 74 -31.19 21.99 -0.70
CA GLU A 74 -31.73 21.22 -1.85
C GLU A 74 -30.62 20.67 -2.76
N SER A 75 -29.42 21.28 -2.79
CA SER A 75 -28.22 20.65 -3.29
C SER A 75 -27.67 19.75 -2.18
N GLU A 76 -27.55 18.45 -2.44
CA GLU A 76 -27.10 17.44 -1.48
C GLU A 76 -25.62 17.69 -1.04
N LYS A 77 -25.36 18.81 -0.34
CA LYS A 77 -24.05 19.01 0.29
C LYS A 77 -23.96 18.13 1.53
N VAL A 78 -22.88 17.39 1.65
CA VAL A 78 -22.60 16.54 2.78
C VAL A 78 -21.33 17.00 3.49
N GLN A 79 -21.33 16.93 4.81
CA GLN A 79 -20.13 17.09 5.61
C GLN A 79 -19.61 15.69 5.93
N LEU A 80 -18.34 15.43 5.61
CA LEU A 80 -17.70 14.15 5.80
C LEU A 80 -16.58 14.25 6.83
N GLY A 81 -16.53 13.25 7.72
CA GLY A 81 -15.33 12.92 8.48
C GLY A 81 -14.62 11.75 7.80
N VAL A 82 -13.31 11.82 7.64
CA VAL A 82 -12.50 10.80 7.00
C VAL A 82 -11.39 10.34 7.93
N ILE A 83 -11.21 9.02 8.03
CA ILE A 83 -10.04 8.37 8.61
C ILE A 83 -9.41 7.54 7.51
N ASN A 84 -8.15 7.82 7.19
CA ASN A 84 -7.34 7.02 6.28
C ASN A 84 -6.47 6.07 7.11
N TYR A 85 -6.65 4.78 6.96
CA TYR A 85 -5.86 3.75 7.62
C TYR A 85 -5.06 2.96 6.59
N THR A 86 -3.73 3.06 6.67
CA THR A 86 -2.83 2.29 5.81
C THR A 86 -2.78 0.84 6.31
N VAL A 87 -3.04 -0.11 5.43
CA VAL A 87 -2.92 -1.54 5.73
C VAL A 87 -1.50 -1.98 5.41
N GLU A 88 -0.73 -2.31 6.44
CA GLU A 88 0.61 -2.87 6.32
C GLU A 88 0.60 -4.36 6.65
N ALA A 89 1.51 -5.12 6.03
CA ALA A 89 1.68 -6.52 6.36
C ALA A 89 2.14 -6.66 7.83
N SER A 90 1.52 -7.58 8.57
CA SER A 90 1.94 -7.86 9.94
C SER A 90 3.37 -8.40 10.01
N GLU A 91 4.05 -8.20 11.13
CA GLU A 91 5.39 -8.79 11.39
C GLU A 91 5.47 -10.29 11.06
N PRO A 92 4.53 -11.15 11.50
CA PRO A 92 4.55 -12.55 11.12
C PRO A 92 4.45 -12.78 9.61
N THR A 93 3.61 -11.99 8.91
CA THR A 93 3.47 -12.07 7.45
C THR A 93 4.77 -11.66 6.75
N ARG A 94 5.40 -10.56 7.18
CA ARG A 94 6.69 -10.10 6.64
C ARG A 94 7.78 -11.15 6.83
N ASN A 95 7.88 -11.72 8.04
CA ASN A 95 8.86 -12.75 8.37
C ASN A 95 8.66 -14.03 7.54
N GLN A 96 7.41 -14.44 7.31
CA GLN A 96 7.10 -15.56 6.43
C GLN A 96 7.59 -15.30 5.01
N VAL A 97 7.19 -14.17 4.41
CA VAL A 97 7.57 -13.83 3.02
C VAL A 97 9.09 -13.65 2.88
N TYR A 98 9.74 -13.03 3.88
CA TYR A 98 11.20 -12.94 3.92
C TYR A 98 11.87 -14.32 3.95
N GLY A 99 11.33 -15.25 4.75
CA GLY A 99 11.80 -16.63 4.80
C GLY A 99 11.63 -17.36 3.46
N GLU A 100 10.55 -17.11 2.74
CA GLU A 100 10.32 -17.64 1.39
C GLU A 100 11.30 -17.04 0.37
N ALA A 101 11.55 -15.74 0.42
CA ALA A 101 12.53 -15.06 -0.41
C ALA A 101 13.96 -15.58 -0.19
N ASN A 102 14.36 -15.86 1.06
CA ASN A 102 15.66 -16.46 1.37
C ASN A 102 15.80 -17.90 0.84
N ARG A 103 14.75 -18.71 0.95
CA ARG A 103 14.74 -20.05 0.37
C ARG A 103 14.90 -19.99 -1.15
N PHE A 104 14.19 -19.07 -1.81
CA PHE A 104 14.34 -18.81 -3.23
C PHE A 104 15.78 -18.39 -3.58
N ALA A 105 16.36 -17.41 -2.89
CA ALA A 105 17.73 -16.96 -3.15
C ALA A 105 18.74 -18.10 -3.02
N THR A 106 18.60 -18.93 -1.99
CA THR A 106 19.46 -20.11 -1.79
C THR A 106 19.32 -21.12 -2.94
N ALA A 107 18.10 -21.41 -3.37
CA ALA A 107 17.84 -22.32 -4.49
C ALA A 107 18.38 -21.76 -5.83
N ALA A 108 18.24 -20.43 -6.01
CA ALA A 108 18.70 -19.75 -7.23
C ALA A 108 20.22 -19.79 -7.42
N VAL A 109 21.00 -19.76 -6.32
CA VAL A 109 22.47 -19.80 -6.35
C VAL A 109 23.01 -21.24 -6.51
N SER A 110 22.25 -22.25 -6.10
CA SER A 110 22.76 -23.63 -5.91
C SER A 110 23.25 -24.32 -7.19
N GLN A 111 22.82 -23.89 -8.37
CA GLN A 111 23.19 -24.51 -9.68
C GLN A 111 23.08 -23.48 -10.81
N ALA A 112 23.83 -23.74 -11.92
CA ALA A 112 23.66 -22.98 -13.15
C ALA A 112 22.19 -23.04 -13.64
N GLY A 113 21.59 -21.89 -13.94
CA GLY A 113 20.16 -21.77 -14.27
C GLY A 113 19.19 -21.98 -13.10
N GLY A 114 19.69 -22.01 -11.87
CA GLY A 114 18.90 -22.20 -10.66
C GLY A 114 17.84 -21.10 -10.47
N PHE A 115 18.17 -19.86 -10.85
CA PHE A 115 17.22 -18.74 -10.77
C PHE A 115 15.96 -18.99 -11.61
N GLU A 116 16.10 -19.35 -12.89
CA GLU A 116 14.96 -19.60 -13.77
C GLU A 116 14.13 -20.80 -13.30
N ARG A 117 14.78 -21.84 -12.81
CA ARG A 117 14.09 -23.00 -12.23
C ARG A 117 13.28 -22.60 -11.01
N ALA A 118 13.89 -21.88 -10.06
CA ALA A 118 13.24 -21.44 -8.85
C ALA A 118 12.06 -20.48 -9.14
N VAL A 119 12.17 -19.61 -10.15
CA VAL A 119 11.05 -18.77 -10.64
C VAL A 119 9.88 -19.63 -11.12
N ASN A 120 10.17 -20.64 -11.95
CA ASN A 120 9.14 -21.51 -12.53
C ASN A 120 8.47 -22.39 -11.47
N GLU A 121 9.25 -22.98 -10.56
CA GLU A 121 8.73 -23.81 -9.46
C GLU A 121 7.91 -23.01 -8.47
N GLY A 122 8.31 -21.77 -8.17
CA GLY A 122 7.61 -20.87 -7.27
C GLY A 122 6.43 -20.13 -7.89
N ALA A 123 6.19 -20.27 -9.20
CA ALA A 123 5.21 -19.48 -9.96
C ALA A 123 5.31 -17.96 -9.68
N LEU A 124 6.54 -17.46 -9.54
CA LEU A 124 6.82 -16.10 -9.15
C LEU A 124 6.79 -15.14 -10.34
N ALA A 125 6.38 -13.89 -10.09
CA ALA A 125 6.39 -12.86 -11.11
C ALA A 125 7.82 -12.41 -11.42
N LYS A 126 8.30 -12.72 -12.64
CA LYS A 126 9.59 -12.27 -13.16
C LYS A 126 9.44 -10.93 -13.87
N ARG A 127 10.36 -10.02 -13.61
CA ARG A 127 10.48 -8.75 -14.34
C ARG A 127 11.87 -8.61 -14.91
N VAL A 128 11.98 -8.15 -16.14
CA VAL A 128 13.25 -7.79 -16.77
C VAL A 128 13.37 -6.28 -16.76
N ALA A 129 14.52 -5.76 -16.36
CA ALA A 129 14.81 -4.34 -16.34
C ALA A 129 16.23 -4.10 -16.88
N THR A 130 16.36 -3.11 -17.76
CA THR A 130 17.67 -2.55 -18.11
C THR A 130 18.04 -1.51 -17.07
N VAL A 131 19.27 -1.61 -16.55
CA VAL A 131 19.73 -0.79 -15.42
C VAL A 131 20.90 0.07 -15.85
N GLN A 132 20.95 1.32 -15.39
CA GLN A 132 22.07 2.24 -15.58
C GLN A 132 22.78 2.52 -14.24
N PRO A 133 24.08 2.92 -14.24
CA PRO A 133 24.86 3.08 -12.99
C PRO A 133 24.28 4.03 -11.95
N ASN A 134 23.50 5.01 -12.40
CA ASN A 134 22.94 6.06 -11.54
C ASN A 134 21.42 5.92 -11.31
N ASP A 135 20.82 4.80 -11.74
CA ASP A 135 19.39 4.59 -11.56
C ASP A 135 19.02 4.56 -10.08
N ARG A 136 17.97 5.30 -9.75
CA ARG A 136 17.36 5.31 -8.42
C ARG A 136 16.15 4.38 -8.31
N THR A 137 15.69 3.91 -9.48
CA THR A 137 14.51 3.07 -9.62
C THR A 137 14.83 1.95 -10.60
N VAL A 138 14.73 0.71 -10.19
CA VAL A 138 14.96 -0.49 -11.01
C VAL A 138 13.67 -1.29 -11.09
N GLY A 139 13.21 -1.62 -12.30
CA GLY A 139 12.01 -2.43 -12.50
C GLY A 139 10.72 -1.86 -11.88
N GLY A 140 10.65 -0.52 -11.72
CA GLY A 140 9.52 0.17 -11.08
C GLY A 140 9.59 0.25 -9.55
N MET A 141 10.63 -0.30 -8.93
CA MET A 141 10.83 -0.22 -7.47
C MET A 141 11.51 1.09 -7.09
N GLN A 142 10.85 1.88 -6.26
CA GLN A 142 11.40 3.14 -5.75
C GLN A 142 12.59 2.87 -4.82
N GLN A 143 13.54 3.82 -4.78
CA GLN A 143 14.71 3.79 -3.88
C GLN A 143 15.61 2.53 -4.02
N SER A 144 15.60 1.87 -5.19
CA SER A 144 16.34 0.64 -5.44
C SER A 144 17.76 0.86 -5.99
N ARG A 145 18.39 2.00 -5.68
CA ARG A 145 19.75 2.35 -6.12
C ARG A 145 20.80 1.31 -5.72
N GLU A 146 20.64 0.66 -4.57
CA GLU A 146 21.56 -0.40 -4.16
C GLU A 146 21.53 -1.61 -5.09
N LEU A 147 20.35 -1.92 -5.68
CA LEU A 147 20.23 -2.99 -6.68
C LEU A 147 20.98 -2.63 -7.98
N ALA A 148 20.88 -1.36 -8.41
CA ALA A 148 21.65 -0.86 -9.54
C ALA A 148 23.16 -0.99 -9.28
N ARG A 149 23.64 -0.55 -8.13
CA ARG A 149 25.05 -0.68 -7.75
C ARG A 149 25.52 -2.12 -7.70
N TRP A 150 24.71 -3.01 -7.14
CA TRP A 150 25.02 -4.43 -7.08
C TRP A 150 25.17 -5.01 -8.50
N ALA A 151 24.24 -4.69 -9.40
CA ALA A 151 24.25 -5.19 -10.79
C ALA A 151 25.50 -4.72 -11.57
N PHE A 152 26.03 -3.51 -11.29
CA PHE A 152 27.22 -3.00 -11.95
C PHE A 152 28.55 -3.49 -11.33
N ASN A 153 28.52 -4.04 -10.12
CA ASN A 153 29.70 -4.58 -9.45
C ASN A 153 29.81 -6.10 -9.56
N GLY A 154 28.77 -6.77 -10.06
CA GLY A 154 28.71 -8.22 -10.21
C GLY A 154 28.96 -8.68 -11.64
N GLU A 155 28.99 -9.98 -11.83
CA GLU A 155 29.19 -10.65 -13.12
C GLU A 155 27.87 -11.28 -13.63
N VAL A 156 27.80 -11.56 -14.93
CA VAL A 156 26.64 -12.25 -15.53
C VAL A 156 26.49 -13.63 -14.87
N GLY A 157 25.30 -13.89 -14.37
CA GLY A 157 24.96 -15.11 -13.62
C GLY A 157 24.92 -14.92 -12.11
N ASP A 158 25.44 -13.80 -11.58
CA ASP A 158 25.36 -13.52 -10.16
C ASP A 158 23.91 -13.33 -9.72
N VAL A 159 23.58 -13.91 -8.57
CA VAL A 159 22.27 -13.77 -7.91
C VAL A 159 22.43 -12.94 -6.64
N SER A 160 21.57 -11.96 -6.46
CA SER A 160 21.60 -11.10 -5.27
C SER A 160 21.11 -11.82 -4.03
N GLU A 161 21.54 -11.32 -2.87
CA GLU A 161 20.83 -11.56 -1.64
C GLU A 161 19.40 -10.97 -1.70
N VAL A 162 18.55 -11.36 -0.75
CA VAL A 162 17.22 -10.76 -0.61
C VAL A 162 17.35 -9.28 -0.27
N LYS A 163 16.77 -8.44 -1.10
CA LYS A 163 16.70 -6.98 -0.91
C LYS A 163 15.26 -6.57 -0.62
N GLU A 164 15.09 -5.57 0.22
CA GLU A 164 13.78 -5.02 0.57
C GLU A 164 13.58 -3.62 -0.02
N PHE A 165 12.48 -3.45 -0.79
CA PHE A 165 12.08 -2.19 -1.38
C PHE A 165 10.60 -1.94 -1.12
N GLY A 166 10.29 -1.08 -0.15
CA GLY A 166 8.92 -0.86 0.32
C GLY A 166 8.32 -2.16 0.86
N ASN A 167 7.22 -2.62 0.29
CA ASN A 167 6.55 -3.85 0.70
C ASN A 167 6.98 -5.09 -0.11
N ASN A 168 8.10 -5.01 -0.83
CA ASN A 168 8.56 -6.10 -1.69
C ASN A 168 9.91 -6.64 -1.23
N PHE A 169 10.03 -7.96 -1.16
CA PHE A 169 11.30 -8.67 -1.10
C PHE A 169 11.71 -9.08 -2.51
N VAL A 170 12.94 -8.79 -2.89
CA VAL A 170 13.43 -8.92 -4.26
C VAL A 170 14.73 -9.71 -4.27
N VAL A 171 14.82 -10.67 -5.19
CA VAL A 171 16.06 -11.34 -5.57
C VAL A 171 16.26 -11.11 -7.06
N ALA A 172 17.45 -10.70 -7.45
CA ALA A 172 17.80 -10.40 -8.83
C ALA A 172 18.93 -11.29 -9.34
N VAL A 173 18.97 -11.48 -10.66
CA VAL A 173 20.08 -12.12 -11.36
C VAL A 173 20.59 -11.21 -12.47
N ILE A 174 21.89 -11.14 -12.67
CA ILE A 174 22.53 -10.41 -13.78
C ILE A 174 22.51 -11.29 -15.03
N THR A 175 22.00 -10.77 -16.15
CA THR A 175 21.87 -11.48 -17.43
C THR A 175 22.56 -10.77 -18.58
#